data_0d041b8f0f56ddd8ebcff28f7dbf009b
#
_entry.id   0d041b8f0f56ddd8ebcff28f7dbf009b
#
_cell.length_a   1.000
_cell.length_b   1.000
_cell.length_c   1.000
_cell.angle_alpha   90.00
_cell.angle_beta   90.00
_cell.angle_gamma   90.00
#
_symmetry.space_group_name_H-M   'P 1'
#
loop_
_entity.id
_entity.type
_entity.pdbx_description
1 polymer ?
#
loop_
_entity_poly.entity_id
_entity_poly.type
_entity_poly.pdbx_seq_one_letter_code
_entity_poly.pdbx_strand_id
1 'polypeptide(L)'
;MDKTNTWLIRVFAVVLICVSLFAYLNAQANQSLLRSKPSIEDLDYKAFLLRPKPSIEDLEYKALDKLRANAEYAANRDYTDYEKFGSILFCNASFNSRIESANYAKQLELYISGKEADLSEWDTAIKDYENERSKCRDFNP
;
A
#
# COMPACT_ATOMS: atom_id res chain seq x y z
N MET A 1 -19.69 -11.32 -70.10
CA MET A 1 -19.13 -11.07 -68.77
C MET A 1 -19.38 -9.60 -68.45
N ASP A 2 -20.23 -9.33 -67.43
CA ASP A 2 -20.71 -7.98 -67.12
C ASP A 2 -19.56 -7.12 -66.56
N LYS A 3 -19.38 -5.93 -67.16
CA LYS A 3 -18.37 -4.94 -66.75
C LYS A 3 -18.49 -4.55 -65.25
N THR A 4 -19.67 -4.66 -64.68
CA THR A 4 -19.95 -4.40 -63.27
C THR A 4 -19.29 -5.43 -62.33
N ASN A 5 -19.25 -6.71 -62.73
CA ASN A 5 -18.63 -7.76 -61.90
C ASN A 5 -17.11 -7.62 -61.82
N THR A 6 -16.46 -7.15 -62.90
CA THR A 6 -15.03 -6.97 -62.95
C THR A 6 -14.56 -5.76 -62.10
N TRP A 7 -15.37 -4.71 -61.98
CA TRP A 7 -15.09 -3.56 -61.15
C TRP A 7 -15.21 -3.90 -59.66
N LEU A 8 -16.25 -4.63 -59.27
CA LEU A 8 -16.46 -5.09 -57.90
C LEU A 8 -15.29 -5.97 -57.40
N ILE A 9 -14.81 -6.89 -58.23
CA ILE A 9 -13.67 -7.76 -57.90
C ILE A 9 -12.40 -6.94 -57.66
N ARG A 10 -12.16 -5.90 -58.51
CA ARG A 10 -10.99 -5.01 -58.33
C ARG A 10 -11.07 -4.20 -57.03
N VAL A 11 -12.24 -3.67 -56.69
CA VAL A 11 -12.43 -2.93 -55.45
C VAL A 11 -12.20 -3.84 -54.23
N PHE A 12 -12.76 -5.05 -54.26
CA PHE A 12 -12.57 -6.03 -53.20
C PHE A 12 -11.09 -6.42 -53.00
N ALA A 13 -10.34 -6.61 -54.12
CA ALA A 13 -8.93 -6.94 -54.06
C ALA A 13 -8.10 -5.80 -53.41
N VAL A 14 -8.41 -4.54 -53.76
CA VAL A 14 -7.73 -3.38 -53.18
C VAL A 14 -8.02 -3.26 -51.67
N VAL A 15 -9.26 -3.45 -51.24
CA VAL A 15 -9.65 -3.42 -49.82
C VAL A 15 -8.92 -4.51 -49.03
N LEU A 16 -8.87 -5.74 -49.56
CA LEU A 16 -8.14 -6.84 -48.89
C LEU A 16 -6.63 -6.56 -48.75
N ILE A 17 -6.01 -5.97 -49.78
CA ILE A 17 -4.59 -5.58 -49.69
C ILE A 17 -4.37 -4.49 -48.66
N CYS A 18 -5.24 -3.48 -48.58
CA CYS A 18 -5.15 -2.41 -47.59
C CYS A 18 -5.31 -2.94 -46.17
N VAL A 19 -6.28 -3.83 -45.93
CA VAL A 19 -6.51 -4.44 -44.60
C VAL A 19 -5.31 -5.32 -44.18
N SER A 20 -4.75 -6.08 -45.13
CA SER A 20 -3.59 -6.94 -44.85
C SER A 20 -2.32 -6.12 -44.55
N LEU A 21 -2.10 -5.03 -45.27
CA LEU A 21 -1.00 -4.08 -45.02
C LEU A 21 -1.14 -3.40 -43.67
N PHE A 22 -2.34 -2.97 -43.33
CA PHE A 22 -2.62 -2.34 -42.02
C PHE A 22 -2.40 -3.31 -40.85
N ALA A 23 -2.86 -4.56 -40.97
CA ALA A 23 -2.62 -5.61 -39.99
C ALA A 23 -1.12 -5.93 -39.81
N TYR A 24 -0.37 -5.99 -40.97
CA TYR A 24 1.06 -6.23 -40.94
C TYR A 24 1.83 -5.08 -40.27
N LEU A 25 1.51 -3.83 -40.59
CA LEU A 25 2.13 -2.66 -39.96
C LEU A 25 1.84 -2.56 -38.45
N ASN A 26 0.62 -2.86 -38.02
CA ASN A 26 0.28 -2.93 -36.63
C ASN A 26 1.02 -4.06 -35.89
N ALA A 27 1.19 -5.21 -36.52
CA ALA A 27 1.95 -6.32 -35.91
C ALA A 27 3.44 -5.97 -35.77
N GLN A 28 4.04 -5.29 -36.77
CA GLN A 28 5.43 -4.81 -36.70
C GLN A 28 5.59 -3.71 -35.62
N ALA A 29 4.66 -2.76 -35.52
CA ALA A 29 4.70 -1.71 -34.51
C ALA A 29 4.60 -2.29 -33.08
N ASN A 30 3.74 -3.29 -32.86
CA ASN A 30 3.66 -4.00 -31.60
C ASN A 30 4.93 -4.82 -31.27
N GLN A 31 5.56 -5.45 -32.27
CA GLN A 31 6.81 -6.18 -32.03
C GLN A 31 7.99 -5.24 -31.73
N SER A 32 8.04 -4.06 -32.34
CA SER A 32 9.09 -3.07 -32.04
C SER A 32 8.91 -2.47 -30.63
N LEU A 33 7.67 -2.25 -30.18
CA LEU A 33 7.35 -1.82 -28.82
C LEU A 33 7.67 -2.89 -27.77
N LEU A 34 7.51 -4.16 -28.08
CA LEU A 34 7.88 -5.28 -27.21
C LEU A 34 9.39 -5.51 -27.13
N ARG A 35 10.14 -5.22 -28.22
CA ARG A 35 11.61 -5.34 -28.23
C ARG A 35 12.33 -4.16 -27.59
N SER A 36 11.71 -2.98 -27.51
CA SER A 36 12.34 -1.77 -26.95
C SER A 36 12.07 -1.57 -25.46
N LYS A 37 11.24 -2.39 -24.81
CA LYS A 37 11.15 -2.42 -23.36
C LYS A 37 12.26 -3.36 -22.83
N PRO A 38 13.34 -2.82 -22.21
CA PRO A 38 14.05 -3.65 -21.27
C PRO A 38 13.00 -4.12 -20.28
N SER A 39 12.91 -5.43 -20.07
CA SER A 39 11.93 -5.99 -19.13
C SER A 39 12.09 -5.24 -17.82
N ILE A 40 11.07 -4.48 -17.40
CA ILE A 40 11.04 -3.81 -16.08
C ILE A 40 11.32 -4.85 -15.01
N GLU A 41 10.92 -6.10 -15.23
CA GLU A 41 11.22 -7.26 -14.39
C GLU A 41 12.73 -7.56 -14.30
N ASP A 42 13.51 -7.44 -15.38
CA ASP A 42 14.96 -7.67 -15.36
C ASP A 42 15.73 -6.55 -14.63
N LEU A 43 15.27 -5.31 -14.74
CA LEU A 43 15.87 -4.17 -14.02
C LEU A 43 15.50 -4.16 -12.54
N ASP A 44 14.25 -4.46 -12.21
CA ASP A 44 13.79 -4.57 -10.82
C ASP A 44 14.40 -5.80 -10.14
N TYR A 45 14.53 -6.92 -10.83
CA TYR A 45 15.14 -8.13 -10.29
C TYR A 45 16.64 -7.94 -10.04
N LYS A 46 17.39 -7.31 -10.95
CA LYS A 46 18.79 -6.96 -10.74
C LYS A 46 18.98 -5.91 -9.65
N ALA A 47 18.14 -4.89 -9.60
CA ALA A 47 18.15 -3.89 -8.54
C ALA A 47 17.78 -4.50 -7.18
N PHE A 48 16.86 -5.48 -7.16
CA PHE A 48 16.49 -6.24 -5.97
C PHE A 48 17.66 -7.13 -5.48
N LEU A 49 18.37 -7.80 -6.37
CA LEU A 49 19.53 -8.63 -6.02
C LEU A 49 20.75 -7.82 -5.55
N LEU A 50 20.86 -6.56 -5.99
CA LEU A 50 21.95 -5.65 -5.60
C LEU A 50 21.63 -4.86 -4.32
N ARG A 51 20.39 -4.91 -3.81
CA ARG A 51 20.08 -4.35 -2.49
C ARG A 51 20.77 -5.20 -1.42
N PRO A 52 21.54 -4.58 -0.52
CA PRO A 52 22.03 -5.31 0.64
C PRO A 52 20.81 -5.94 1.32
N LYS A 53 20.88 -7.25 1.62
CA LYS A 53 19.82 -7.91 2.41
C LYS A 53 19.65 -7.09 3.68
N PRO A 54 18.42 -6.62 3.98
CA PRO A 54 18.18 -5.94 5.25
C PRO A 54 18.63 -6.88 6.37
N SER A 55 19.32 -6.34 7.36
CA SER A 55 19.66 -7.12 8.55
C SER A 55 18.36 -7.60 9.22
N ILE A 56 18.43 -8.67 10.01
CA ILE A 56 17.28 -9.12 10.81
C ILE A 56 16.79 -7.96 11.68
N GLU A 57 17.71 -7.20 12.21
CA GLU A 57 17.47 -6.00 13.00
C GLU A 57 16.66 -4.93 12.22
N ASP A 58 17.03 -4.62 10.97
CA ASP A 58 16.26 -3.67 10.13
C ASP A 58 14.83 -4.16 9.85
N LEU A 59 14.63 -5.47 9.76
CA LEU A 59 13.29 -6.06 9.56
C LEU A 59 12.45 -5.96 10.82
N GLU A 60 13.03 -6.23 11.99
CA GLU A 60 12.35 -6.09 13.28
C GLU A 60 11.96 -4.64 13.56
N TYR A 61 12.88 -3.70 13.35
CA TYR A 61 12.59 -2.27 13.47
C TYR A 61 11.41 -1.83 12.57
N LYS A 62 11.47 -2.20 11.28
CA LYS A 62 10.39 -1.86 10.33
C LYS A 62 9.05 -2.51 10.69
N ALA A 63 9.08 -3.72 11.22
CA ALA A 63 7.88 -4.40 11.68
C ALA A 63 7.25 -3.68 12.88
N LEU A 64 8.04 -3.31 13.87
CA LEU A 64 7.59 -2.57 15.04
C LEU A 64 7.04 -1.18 14.67
N ASP A 65 7.74 -0.44 13.80
CA ASP A 65 7.28 0.88 13.34
C ASP A 65 5.96 0.79 12.57
N LYS A 66 5.78 -0.25 11.76
CA LYS A 66 4.51 -0.52 11.07
C LYS A 66 3.38 -0.89 12.03
N LEU A 67 3.66 -1.69 13.06
CA LEU A 67 2.69 -2.04 14.10
C LEU A 67 2.26 -0.79 14.88
N ARG A 68 3.21 0.07 15.25
CA ARG A 68 2.94 1.35 15.90
C ARG A 68 2.01 2.22 15.04
N ALA A 69 2.36 2.42 13.76
CA ALA A 69 1.55 3.22 12.83
C ALA A 69 0.14 2.66 12.64
N ASN A 70 -0.01 1.34 12.56
CA ASN A 70 -1.32 0.69 12.45
C ASN A 70 -2.17 0.88 13.71
N ALA A 71 -1.57 0.78 14.89
CA ALA A 71 -2.26 1.00 16.16
C ALA A 71 -2.71 2.47 16.28
N GLU A 72 -1.89 3.42 15.88
CA GLU A 72 -2.24 4.84 15.87
C GLU A 72 -3.40 5.14 14.89
N TYR A 73 -3.37 4.55 13.71
CA TYR A 73 -4.47 4.66 12.75
C TYR A 73 -5.78 4.09 13.30
N ALA A 74 -5.73 2.91 13.94
CA ALA A 74 -6.88 2.28 14.57
C ALA A 74 -7.44 3.16 15.70
N ALA A 75 -6.58 3.73 16.53
CA ALA A 75 -6.98 4.63 17.62
C ALA A 75 -7.75 5.86 17.10
N ASN A 76 -7.26 6.49 16.03
CA ASN A 76 -7.89 7.66 15.46
C ASN A 76 -9.24 7.34 14.79
N ARG A 77 -9.31 6.21 14.08
CA ARG A 77 -10.57 5.72 13.49
C ARG A 77 -11.62 5.45 14.57
N ASP A 78 -11.25 4.69 15.61
CA ASP A 78 -12.17 4.29 16.66
C ASP A 78 -12.62 5.50 17.50
N TYR A 79 -11.75 6.51 17.69
CA TYR A 79 -12.14 7.78 18.32
C TYR A 79 -13.16 8.55 17.47
N THR A 80 -12.96 8.62 16.17
CA THR A 80 -13.91 9.24 15.23
C THR A 80 -15.27 8.52 15.27
N ASP A 81 -15.26 7.19 15.34
CA ASP A 81 -16.48 6.41 15.46
C ASP A 81 -17.15 6.61 16.82
N TYR A 82 -16.37 6.80 17.90
CA TYR A 82 -16.90 7.18 19.21
C TYR A 82 -17.61 8.54 19.16
N GLU A 83 -16.98 9.56 18.59
CA GLU A 83 -17.60 10.89 18.44
C GLU A 83 -18.91 10.83 17.63
N LYS A 84 -18.98 9.95 16.65
CA LYS A 84 -20.12 9.81 15.75
C LYS A 84 -21.26 8.97 16.34
N PHE A 85 -20.95 7.90 17.06
CA PHE A 85 -21.93 6.92 17.52
C PHE A 85 -22.13 6.90 19.03
N GLY A 86 -21.29 7.57 19.79
CA GLY A 86 -21.39 7.67 21.25
C GLY A 86 -21.19 6.37 22.02
N SER A 87 -20.70 5.31 21.38
CA SER A 87 -20.59 4.00 22.02
C SER A 87 -19.29 3.84 22.83
N ILE A 88 -19.42 3.40 24.07
CA ILE A 88 -18.30 3.07 24.98
C ILE A 88 -17.31 2.08 24.34
N LEU A 89 -17.79 1.19 23.44
CA LEU A 89 -16.92 0.21 22.78
C LEU A 89 -15.87 0.89 21.89
N PHE A 90 -16.25 1.92 21.14
CA PHE A 90 -15.31 2.67 20.30
C PHE A 90 -14.35 3.51 21.14
N CYS A 91 -14.83 4.11 22.24
CA CYS A 91 -13.98 4.82 23.18
C CYS A 91 -12.90 3.88 23.75
N ASN A 92 -13.29 2.74 24.28
CA ASN A 92 -12.37 1.76 24.83
C ASN A 92 -11.40 1.21 23.76
N ALA A 93 -11.88 0.93 22.55
CA ALA A 93 -11.04 0.46 21.44
C ALA A 93 -9.98 1.50 21.06
N SER A 94 -10.36 2.77 20.98
CA SER A 94 -9.43 3.87 20.70
C SER A 94 -8.31 3.95 21.72
N PHE A 95 -8.63 3.95 23.04
CA PHE A 95 -7.59 4.02 24.06
C PHE A 95 -6.75 2.73 24.14
N ASN A 96 -7.32 1.55 23.91
CA ASN A 96 -6.53 0.32 23.80
C ASN A 96 -5.50 0.42 22.65
N SER A 97 -5.90 0.91 21.49
CA SER A 97 -4.98 1.10 20.35
C SER A 97 -3.91 2.16 20.62
N ARG A 98 -4.22 3.23 21.42
CA ARG A 98 -3.21 4.21 21.86
C ARG A 98 -2.19 3.58 22.81
N ILE A 99 -2.63 2.75 23.74
CA ILE A 99 -1.76 2.00 24.66
C ILE A 99 -0.86 1.05 23.87
N GLU A 100 -1.40 0.34 22.88
CA GLU A 100 -0.59 -0.53 21.99
C GLU A 100 0.44 0.28 21.22
N SER A 101 0.05 1.41 20.63
CA SER A 101 0.98 2.29 19.91
C SER A 101 2.12 2.77 20.82
N ALA A 102 1.82 3.19 22.04
CA ALA A 102 2.82 3.61 23.02
C ALA A 102 3.76 2.46 23.44
N ASN A 103 3.24 1.24 23.58
CA ASN A 103 4.06 0.05 23.85
C ASN A 103 5.00 -0.29 22.68
N TYR A 104 4.56 -0.15 21.43
CA TYR A 104 5.44 -0.32 20.28
C TYR A 104 6.49 0.79 20.20
N ALA A 105 6.13 2.04 20.48
CA ALA A 105 7.08 3.14 20.55
C ALA A 105 8.15 2.89 21.64
N LYS A 106 7.75 2.40 22.82
CA LYS A 106 8.66 2.00 23.89
C LYS A 106 9.63 0.89 23.45
N GLN A 107 9.14 -0.11 22.71
CA GLN A 107 10.00 -1.17 22.15
C GLN A 107 10.98 -0.62 21.10
N LEU A 108 10.55 0.31 20.26
CA LEU A 108 11.41 0.98 19.29
C LEU A 108 12.50 1.80 19.99
N GLU A 109 12.16 2.52 21.06
CA GLU A 109 13.13 3.27 21.86
C GLU A 109 14.18 2.34 22.48
N LEU A 110 13.75 1.22 23.07
CA LEU A 110 14.65 0.19 23.59
C LEU A 110 15.55 -0.40 22.50
N TYR A 111 15.04 -0.51 21.28
CA TYR A 111 15.78 -1.01 20.15
C TYR A 111 16.86 -0.04 19.69
N ILE A 112 16.55 1.26 19.68
CA ILE A 112 17.45 2.33 19.22
C ILE A 112 18.50 2.65 20.32
N SER A 113 18.05 2.88 21.55
CA SER A 113 18.85 3.41 22.66
C SER A 113 19.38 2.31 23.60
N GLY A 114 18.92 1.06 23.41
CA GLY A 114 19.31 -0.07 24.22
C GLY A 114 18.79 0.01 25.66
N LYS A 115 19.51 -0.63 26.59
CA LYS A 115 19.09 -0.75 28.00
C LYS A 115 19.11 0.57 28.78
N GLU A 116 19.75 1.61 28.22
CA GLU A 116 19.87 2.94 28.84
C GLU A 116 18.74 3.89 28.41
N ALA A 117 17.77 3.40 27.61
CA ALA A 117 16.64 4.19 27.14
C ALA A 117 15.82 4.73 28.32
N ASP A 118 15.55 6.04 28.32
CA ASP A 118 14.57 6.64 29.23
C ASP A 118 13.17 6.41 28.68
N LEU A 119 12.42 5.52 29.36
CA LEU A 119 11.08 5.12 28.95
C LEU A 119 9.99 5.83 29.74
N SER A 120 10.35 6.77 30.61
CA SER A 120 9.44 7.45 31.54
C SER A 120 8.30 8.19 30.83
N GLU A 121 8.57 8.77 29.66
CA GLU A 121 7.58 9.44 28.83
C GLU A 121 6.49 8.46 28.37
N TRP A 122 6.89 7.31 27.84
CA TRP A 122 5.96 6.29 27.38
C TRP A 122 5.16 5.64 28.51
N ASP A 123 5.80 5.41 29.66
CA ASP A 123 5.12 4.89 30.85
C ASP A 123 4.08 5.87 31.38
N THR A 124 4.36 7.17 31.32
CA THR A 124 3.42 8.22 31.67
C THR A 124 2.25 8.26 30.68
N ALA A 125 2.52 8.26 29.37
CA ALA A 125 1.51 8.26 28.33
C ALA A 125 0.57 7.05 28.43
N ILE A 126 1.09 5.85 28.72
CA ILE A 126 0.30 4.64 28.90
C ILE A 126 -0.67 4.81 30.10
N LYS A 127 -0.17 5.30 31.23
CA LYS A 127 -1.01 5.56 32.43
C LYS A 127 -2.11 6.58 32.16
N ASP A 128 -1.78 7.64 31.42
CA ASP A 128 -2.76 8.66 31.04
C ASP A 128 -3.84 8.07 30.14
N TYR A 129 -3.48 7.24 29.16
CA TYR A 129 -4.47 6.55 28.31
C TYR A 129 -5.32 5.55 29.08
N GLU A 130 -4.77 4.82 30.06
CA GLU A 130 -5.54 3.94 30.95
C GLU A 130 -6.53 4.72 31.80
N ASN A 131 -6.11 5.88 32.34
CA ASN A 131 -6.97 6.77 33.10
C ASN A 131 -8.10 7.35 32.25
N GLU A 132 -7.80 7.84 31.04
CA GLU A 132 -8.82 8.34 30.11
C GLU A 132 -9.78 7.22 29.67
N ARG A 133 -9.27 6.01 29.38
CA ARG A 133 -10.10 4.84 29.08
C ARG A 133 -11.10 4.55 30.19
N SER A 134 -10.72 4.70 31.46
CA SER A 134 -11.61 4.48 32.61
C SER A 134 -12.79 5.47 32.66
N LYS A 135 -12.71 6.59 31.97
CA LYS A 135 -13.75 7.61 31.85
C LYS A 135 -14.70 7.39 30.67
N CYS A 136 -14.43 6.41 29.84
CA CYS A 136 -15.28 6.08 28.69
C CYS A 136 -16.70 5.73 29.16
N ARG A 137 -17.69 6.28 28.48
CA ARG A 137 -19.12 6.01 28.72
C ARG A 137 -19.91 6.20 27.44
N ASP A 138 -21.07 5.59 27.37
CA ASP A 138 -22.00 5.86 26.29
C ASP A 138 -22.54 7.28 26.41
N PHE A 139 -22.67 7.95 25.28
CA PHE A 139 -23.37 9.22 25.17
C PHE A 139 -24.23 9.25 23.92
N ASN A 140 -25.22 10.10 23.90
CA ASN A 140 -26.04 10.32 22.71
C ASN A 140 -25.48 11.57 22.01
N PRO A 141 -24.82 11.40 20.81
CA PRO A 141 -24.17 12.50 20.10
C PRO A 141 -25.18 13.51 19.52
#